data_00b4cbb1da89b78e6e00375439151001
#
_entry.id   00b4cbb1da89b78e6e00375439151001
#
_cell.length_a   1.000
_cell.length_b   1.000
_cell.length_c   1.000
_cell.angle_alpha   90.00
_cell.angle_beta   90.00
_cell.angle_gamma   90.00
#
_symmetry.space_group_name_H-M   'P 1'
#
loop_
_entity.id
_entity.type
_entity.pdbx_description
1 polymer ?
#
loop_
_entity_poly.entity_id
_entity_poly.type
_entity_poly.pdbx_seq_one_letter_code
_entity_poly.pdbx_strand_id
1 'polypeptide(L)'
;MKLKNLLFVFCLALLAGCQKDPDTESTPTQDTNRTEGVIRMKLDRETAEALNVTRTRSGRVLTGNISFDELCNRYEVTGMERLFADNGCAERTRKAGLDLWYVIRFKGSAEQIAEDFGEIAGVNHVEIPRKITKVGDVGRKSATPWRKLMALPKAVPANYPFNDPLFAEQWPLYNDGSVSEEAVAGADINVIPAWKKTAGRSDVIVAVLDEGVEYTHPDLAANMWSGIGKNFCSGYNEDITWGQGHGTHVAGTIAAVNNNDVGISGMAGGTGSGDGVKIMTCQIFHPTDGRYDASSNATADAIKYAADNGAVICQNSWGYAAGSMSLDQWINQDRAVKEAIDYFIQYAGMSPDGQTQTGP
;
A
#
# COMPACT_ATOMS: atom_id res chain seq x y z
N MET A 1 26.38 -16.47 -13.38
CA MET A 1 24.96 -16.35 -13.03
C MET A 1 24.88 -16.14 -11.54
N LYS A 2 24.89 -14.88 -11.07
CA LYS A 2 24.84 -14.54 -9.65
C LYS A 2 23.39 -14.20 -9.29
N LEU A 3 22.81 -15.04 -8.44
CA LEU A 3 21.48 -14.84 -7.86
C LEU A 3 21.52 -13.55 -7.01
N LYS A 4 20.81 -12.49 -7.43
CA LYS A 4 20.63 -11.29 -6.62
C LYS A 4 19.54 -11.60 -5.61
N ASN A 5 19.91 -11.77 -4.35
CA ASN A 5 18.97 -11.85 -3.24
C ASN A 5 18.42 -10.45 -2.99
N LEU A 6 17.27 -10.16 -3.56
CA LEU A 6 16.45 -9.01 -3.19
C LEU A 6 15.66 -9.41 -1.94
N LEU A 7 16.03 -8.86 -0.80
CA LEU A 7 15.34 -9.12 0.48
C LEU A 7 14.02 -8.33 0.49
N PHE A 8 12.94 -9.01 0.15
CA PHE A 8 11.58 -8.49 0.32
C PHE A 8 11.15 -8.79 1.77
N VAL A 9 11.13 -7.80 2.62
CA VAL A 9 10.56 -7.93 3.98
C VAL A 9 9.06 -7.80 3.87
N PHE A 10 8.38 -8.92 3.65
CA PHE A 10 6.95 -9.05 3.88
C PHE A 10 6.77 -9.35 5.38
N CYS A 11 6.42 -8.36 6.19
CA CYS A 11 5.90 -8.63 7.53
C CYS A 11 4.50 -9.23 7.41
N LEU A 12 4.41 -10.54 7.16
CA LEU A 12 3.19 -11.31 7.36
C LEU A 12 3.09 -11.60 8.87
N ALA A 13 2.32 -10.81 9.59
CA ALA A 13 1.96 -11.13 10.97
C ALA A 13 1.00 -12.32 10.96
N LEU A 14 1.52 -13.55 11.05
CA LEU A 14 0.78 -14.76 11.34
C LEU A 14 0.51 -14.83 12.84
N LEU A 15 -0.65 -14.35 13.28
CA LEU A 15 -1.20 -14.72 14.60
C LEU A 15 -2.06 -15.96 14.41
N ALA A 16 -1.50 -17.12 14.71
CA ALA A 16 -2.23 -18.36 14.84
C ALA A 16 -2.94 -18.40 16.21
N GLY A 17 -4.26 -18.30 16.20
CA GLY A 17 -5.12 -18.61 17.32
C GLY A 17 -6.08 -19.71 16.89
N CYS A 18 -5.75 -20.97 17.18
CA CYS A 18 -6.66 -22.11 17.02
C CYS A 18 -7.69 -22.17 18.14
N GLN A 19 -8.97 -22.18 17.77
CA GLN A 19 -9.96 -23.07 18.37
C GLN A 19 -11.04 -23.35 17.33
N LYS A 20 -11.16 -24.62 16.94
CA LYS A 20 -12.28 -25.15 16.14
C LYS A 20 -13.36 -25.62 17.10
N ASP A 21 -14.57 -25.08 16.93
CA ASP A 21 -15.79 -25.74 17.36
C ASP A 21 -16.45 -26.46 16.16
N PRO A 22 -16.96 -27.68 16.33
CA PRO A 22 -17.56 -28.44 15.25
C PRO A 22 -19.05 -28.13 15.09
N ASP A 23 -19.49 -28.22 13.82
CA ASP A 23 -20.87 -28.37 13.34
C ASP A 23 -21.84 -27.20 13.50
N THR A 24 -21.85 -26.32 12.50
CA THR A 24 -23.08 -25.73 11.97
C THR A 24 -22.98 -25.69 10.45
N GLU A 25 -23.93 -26.35 9.77
CA GLU A 25 -24.16 -26.18 8.34
C GLU A 25 -24.39 -24.68 8.06
N SER A 26 -23.41 -24.03 7.49
CA SER A 26 -23.50 -22.62 7.13
C SER A 26 -24.17 -22.49 5.76
N THR A 27 -25.34 -21.89 5.74
CA THR A 27 -25.83 -21.12 4.59
C THR A 27 -24.64 -20.32 4.01
N PRO A 28 -24.47 -20.19 2.69
CA PRO A 28 -23.39 -19.39 2.12
C PRO A 28 -23.57 -17.94 2.59
N THR A 29 -22.81 -17.55 3.61
CA THR A 29 -22.73 -16.17 4.05
C THR A 29 -22.02 -15.40 2.95
N GLN A 30 -22.68 -14.36 2.42
CA GLN A 30 -22.04 -13.37 1.54
C GLN A 30 -20.66 -13.01 2.12
N ASP A 31 -19.60 -13.15 1.34
CA ASP A 31 -18.24 -12.80 1.77
C ASP A 31 -18.16 -11.27 1.95
N THR A 32 -18.45 -10.80 3.16
CA THR A 32 -18.46 -9.36 3.51
C THR A 32 -17.12 -8.66 3.30
N ASN A 33 -16.06 -9.42 3.00
CA ASN A 33 -14.72 -8.90 2.74
C ASN A 33 -14.49 -8.45 1.28
N ARG A 34 -15.49 -8.58 0.42
CA ARG A 34 -15.42 -8.14 -0.98
C ARG A 34 -15.95 -6.73 -1.15
N THR A 35 -15.42 -6.01 -2.14
CA THR A 35 -15.88 -4.68 -2.51
C THR A 35 -17.14 -4.78 -3.38
N GLU A 36 -18.21 -4.10 -2.99
CA GLU A 36 -19.45 -4.05 -3.78
C GLU A 36 -19.29 -3.12 -4.99
N GLY A 37 -20.03 -3.44 -6.07
CA GLY A 37 -20.15 -2.59 -7.23
C GLY A 37 -18.90 -2.45 -8.09
N VAL A 38 -17.89 -3.32 -7.90
CA VAL A 38 -16.63 -3.30 -8.64
C VAL A 38 -16.16 -4.71 -8.94
N ILE A 39 -15.72 -4.96 -10.17
CA ILE A 39 -14.87 -6.11 -10.53
C ILE A 39 -13.60 -5.63 -11.25
N ARG A 40 -12.57 -6.47 -11.25
CA ARG A 40 -11.39 -6.31 -12.12
C ARG A 40 -11.38 -7.42 -13.16
N MET A 41 -11.00 -7.06 -14.35
CA MET A 41 -10.99 -7.97 -15.50
C MET A 41 -9.68 -7.83 -16.26
N LYS A 42 -9.05 -8.97 -16.58
CA LYS A 42 -7.89 -9.04 -17.47
C LYS A 42 -8.32 -9.61 -18.82
N LEU A 43 -8.01 -8.88 -19.86
CA LEU A 43 -8.27 -9.29 -21.24
C LEU A 43 -7.04 -9.95 -21.87
N ASP A 44 -7.25 -10.68 -22.95
CA ASP A 44 -6.16 -10.98 -23.87
C ASP A 44 -5.76 -9.72 -24.67
N ARG A 45 -4.65 -9.82 -25.37
CA ARG A 45 -4.07 -8.69 -26.11
C ARG A 45 -4.96 -8.23 -27.26
N GLU A 46 -5.49 -9.17 -28.02
CA GLU A 46 -6.32 -8.89 -29.19
C GLU A 46 -7.61 -8.17 -28.78
N THR A 47 -8.30 -8.68 -27.78
CA THR A 47 -9.53 -8.07 -27.23
C THR A 47 -9.25 -6.70 -26.66
N ALA A 48 -8.17 -6.55 -25.87
CA ALA A 48 -7.82 -5.27 -25.24
C ALA A 48 -7.45 -4.17 -26.24
N GLU A 49 -6.88 -4.52 -27.40
CA GLU A 49 -6.55 -3.59 -28.47
C GLU A 49 -7.78 -3.26 -29.35
N ALA A 50 -8.75 -4.17 -29.46
CA ALA A 50 -9.98 -3.96 -30.21
C ALA A 50 -11.01 -3.12 -29.46
N LEU A 51 -10.95 -3.10 -28.11
CA LEU A 51 -11.92 -2.35 -27.30
C LEU A 51 -11.74 -0.84 -27.44
N ASN A 52 -12.85 -0.15 -27.70
CA ASN A 52 -12.94 1.31 -27.73
C ASN A 52 -13.94 1.81 -26.69
N VAL A 53 -13.48 1.94 -25.44
CA VAL A 53 -14.35 2.33 -24.33
C VAL A 53 -14.74 3.80 -24.44
N THR A 54 -16.04 4.05 -24.58
CA THR A 54 -16.62 5.39 -24.69
C THR A 54 -17.84 5.53 -23.78
N ARG A 55 -18.33 6.77 -23.61
CA ARG A 55 -19.57 7.04 -22.85
C ARG A 55 -20.55 7.82 -23.70
N THR A 56 -21.79 7.39 -23.67
CA THR A 56 -22.89 8.17 -24.27
C THR A 56 -23.20 9.41 -23.44
N ARG A 57 -24.00 10.33 -23.98
CA ARG A 57 -24.52 11.50 -23.25
C ARG A 57 -25.35 11.13 -22.03
N SER A 58 -25.98 9.95 -22.04
CA SER A 58 -26.75 9.42 -20.89
C SER A 58 -25.85 8.71 -19.85
N GLY A 59 -24.52 8.70 -20.04
CA GLY A 59 -23.57 8.06 -19.12
C GLY A 59 -23.36 6.56 -19.35
N ARG A 60 -24.00 5.97 -20.35
CA ARG A 60 -23.87 4.54 -20.66
C ARG A 60 -22.48 4.24 -21.23
N VAL A 61 -21.86 3.17 -20.76
CA VAL A 61 -20.57 2.67 -21.27
C VAL A 61 -20.81 1.87 -22.55
N LEU A 62 -20.03 2.15 -23.58
CA LEU A 62 -19.93 1.39 -24.83
C LEU A 62 -18.47 1.02 -25.07
N THR A 63 -18.25 -0.18 -25.60
CA THR A 63 -16.91 -0.73 -25.85
C THR A 63 -16.63 -0.98 -27.32
N GLY A 64 -17.66 -0.93 -28.15
CA GLY A 64 -17.59 -1.33 -29.57
C GLY A 64 -17.62 -2.85 -29.78
N ASN A 65 -17.73 -3.63 -28.72
CA ASN A 65 -17.90 -5.09 -28.76
C ASN A 65 -19.31 -5.45 -28.24
N ILE A 66 -20.07 -6.18 -29.03
CA ILE A 66 -21.48 -6.48 -28.76
C ILE A 66 -21.68 -7.19 -27.42
N SER A 67 -20.88 -8.22 -27.14
CA SER A 67 -21.01 -9.01 -25.90
C SER A 67 -20.74 -8.16 -24.66
N PHE A 68 -19.69 -7.31 -24.69
CA PHE A 68 -19.42 -6.38 -23.60
C PHE A 68 -20.53 -5.33 -23.47
N ASP A 69 -21.01 -4.77 -24.58
CA ASP A 69 -22.03 -3.72 -24.58
C ASP A 69 -23.37 -4.23 -24.03
N GLU A 70 -23.73 -5.51 -24.30
CA GLU A 70 -24.90 -6.17 -23.74
C GLU A 70 -24.81 -6.31 -22.22
N LEU A 71 -23.66 -6.78 -21.69
CA LEU A 71 -23.46 -6.90 -20.25
C LEU A 71 -23.36 -5.52 -19.57
N CYS A 72 -22.67 -4.57 -20.18
CA CYS A 72 -22.63 -3.19 -19.68
C CYS A 72 -24.03 -2.59 -19.55
N ASN A 73 -24.93 -2.90 -20.49
CA ASN A 73 -26.33 -2.46 -20.40
C ASN A 73 -27.12 -3.22 -19.34
N ARG A 74 -26.98 -4.56 -19.30
CA ARG A 74 -27.71 -5.43 -18.36
C ARG A 74 -27.41 -5.06 -16.91
N TYR A 75 -26.16 -4.77 -16.58
CA TYR A 75 -25.68 -4.49 -15.23
C TYR A 75 -25.53 -3.01 -14.92
N GLU A 76 -26.09 -2.13 -15.76
CA GLU A 76 -25.98 -0.68 -15.56
C GLU A 76 -24.55 -0.23 -15.26
N VAL A 77 -23.57 -0.71 -16.06
CA VAL A 77 -22.15 -0.36 -15.86
C VAL A 77 -21.98 1.15 -15.95
N THR A 78 -21.46 1.73 -14.88
CA THR A 78 -21.24 3.18 -14.74
C THR A 78 -19.81 3.59 -15.09
N GLY A 79 -18.90 2.65 -15.18
CA GLY A 79 -17.50 2.90 -15.55
C GLY A 79 -16.77 1.64 -16.00
N MET A 80 -15.92 1.79 -17.00
CA MET A 80 -14.93 0.81 -17.43
C MET A 80 -13.68 1.57 -17.82
N GLU A 81 -12.57 1.30 -17.15
CA GLU A 81 -11.32 2.02 -17.30
C GLU A 81 -10.12 1.10 -17.06
N ARG A 82 -8.94 1.47 -17.55
CA ARG A 82 -7.72 0.74 -17.22
C ARG A 82 -7.48 0.80 -15.71
N LEU A 83 -7.10 -0.35 -15.12
CA LEU A 83 -6.74 -0.41 -13.70
C LEU A 83 -5.43 0.33 -13.44
N PHE A 84 -4.46 0.16 -14.32
CA PHE A 84 -3.12 0.71 -14.17
C PHE A 84 -2.91 1.92 -15.07
N ALA A 85 -2.51 3.05 -14.46
CA ALA A 85 -2.10 4.22 -15.20
C ALA A 85 -0.77 3.99 -15.92
N ASP A 86 -0.55 4.69 -17.03
CA ASP A 86 0.70 4.58 -17.81
C ASP A 86 1.91 5.16 -17.05
N ASN A 87 1.75 6.32 -16.41
CA ASN A 87 2.79 7.04 -15.66
C ASN A 87 4.09 7.28 -16.47
N GLY A 88 4.01 7.36 -17.81
CA GLY A 88 5.18 7.52 -18.68
C GLY A 88 5.99 6.24 -18.91
N CYS A 89 5.47 5.07 -18.51
CA CYS A 89 6.14 3.78 -18.56
C CYS A 89 5.39 2.74 -19.43
N ALA A 90 4.80 3.19 -20.56
CA ALA A 90 3.95 2.40 -21.43
C ALA A 90 4.57 1.07 -21.87
N GLU A 91 5.84 1.08 -22.29
CA GLU A 91 6.53 -0.12 -22.76
C GLU A 91 6.67 -1.18 -21.64
N ARG A 92 7.09 -0.76 -20.44
CA ARG A 92 7.19 -1.67 -19.28
C ARG A 92 5.82 -2.21 -18.86
N THR A 93 4.80 -1.34 -18.83
CA THR A 93 3.40 -1.69 -18.54
C THR A 93 2.88 -2.74 -19.52
N ARG A 94 3.13 -2.54 -20.82
CA ARG A 94 2.76 -3.48 -21.90
C ARG A 94 3.52 -4.81 -21.78
N LYS A 95 4.82 -4.76 -21.53
CA LYS A 95 5.66 -5.97 -21.37
C LYS A 95 5.22 -6.82 -20.17
N ALA A 96 4.80 -6.19 -19.09
CA ALA A 96 4.26 -6.86 -17.91
C ALA A 96 2.79 -7.29 -18.08
N GLY A 97 2.10 -6.88 -19.14
CA GLY A 97 0.68 -7.16 -19.37
C GLY A 97 -0.26 -6.47 -18.39
N LEU A 98 0.20 -5.40 -17.73
CA LEU A 98 -0.63 -4.60 -16.81
C LEU A 98 -1.61 -3.71 -17.55
N ASP A 99 -1.30 -3.33 -18.79
CA ASP A 99 -2.21 -2.62 -19.70
C ASP A 99 -3.44 -3.43 -20.12
N LEU A 100 -3.51 -4.71 -19.78
CA LEU A 100 -4.64 -5.59 -20.09
C LEU A 100 -5.71 -5.61 -19.01
N TRP A 101 -5.47 -4.97 -17.87
CA TRP A 101 -6.38 -4.93 -16.75
C TRP A 101 -7.35 -3.76 -16.81
N TYR A 102 -8.62 -4.05 -16.53
CA TYR A 102 -9.72 -3.07 -16.45
C TYR A 102 -10.44 -3.15 -15.11
N VAL A 103 -10.93 -2.01 -14.64
CA VAL A 103 -11.88 -1.89 -13.54
C VAL A 103 -13.25 -1.62 -14.13
N ILE A 104 -14.25 -2.38 -13.71
CA ILE A 104 -15.64 -2.22 -14.12
C ILE A 104 -16.45 -1.84 -12.89
N ARG A 105 -17.18 -0.71 -12.95
CA ARG A 105 -18.06 -0.21 -11.89
C ARG A 105 -19.51 -0.37 -12.32
N PHE A 106 -20.33 -0.89 -11.42
CA PHE A 106 -21.72 -1.25 -11.72
C PHE A 106 -22.60 -1.16 -10.47
N LYS A 107 -23.88 -1.49 -10.62
CA LYS A 107 -24.81 -1.65 -9.50
C LYS A 107 -25.23 -3.12 -9.41
N GLY A 108 -25.22 -3.69 -8.20
CA GLY A 108 -25.72 -5.05 -7.96
C GLY A 108 -24.65 -6.02 -7.43
N SER A 109 -24.95 -7.35 -7.53
CA SER A 109 -24.08 -8.41 -7.05
C SER A 109 -22.83 -8.55 -7.91
N ALA A 110 -21.66 -8.57 -7.28
CA ALA A 110 -20.39 -8.72 -7.97
C ALA A 110 -20.15 -10.16 -8.47
N GLU A 111 -20.72 -11.14 -7.81
CA GLU A 111 -20.54 -12.57 -8.14
C GLU A 111 -21.10 -12.89 -9.53
N GLN A 112 -22.36 -12.53 -9.76
CA GLN A 112 -23.01 -12.83 -11.05
C GLN A 112 -22.37 -12.06 -12.20
N ILE A 113 -22.04 -10.80 -11.99
CA ILE A 113 -21.39 -10.00 -13.04
C ILE A 113 -19.98 -10.52 -13.34
N ALA A 114 -19.24 -10.98 -12.33
CA ALA A 114 -17.92 -11.57 -12.54
C ALA A 114 -18.00 -12.86 -13.36
N GLU A 115 -19.00 -13.70 -13.10
CA GLU A 115 -19.27 -14.91 -13.86
C GLU A 115 -19.60 -14.59 -15.31
N ASP A 116 -20.60 -13.75 -15.55
CA ASP A 116 -21.08 -13.40 -16.91
C ASP A 116 -19.96 -12.74 -17.74
N PHE A 117 -19.17 -11.81 -17.17
CA PHE A 117 -18.03 -11.22 -17.87
C PHE A 117 -16.92 -12.23 -18.13
N GLY A 118 -16.74 -13.21 -17.22
CA GLY A 118 -15.74 -14.28 -17.36
C GLY A 118 -16.02 -15.22 -18.54
N GLU A 119 -17.27 -15.31 -19.01
CA GLU A 119 -17.67 -16.13 -20.15
C GLU A 119 -17.42 -15.47 -21.52
N ILE A 120 -17.12 -14.16 -21.54
CA ILE A 120 -16.84 -13.46 -22.80
C ILE A 120 -15.51 -13.94 -23.39
N ALA A 121 -15.51 -14.27 -24.66
CA ALA A 121 -14.28 -14.63 -25.39
C ALA A 121 -13.26 -13.47 -25.32
N GLY A 122 -12.03 -13.79 -24.99
CA GLY A 122 -10.95 -12.81 -24.80
C GLY A 122 -10.82 -12.27 -23.37
N VAL A 123 -11.70 -12.69 -22.44
CA VAL A 123 -11.53 -12.44 -21.01
C VAL A 123 -10.71 -13.57 -20.40
N ASN A 124 -9.53 -13.25 -19.90
CA ASN A 124 -8.59 -14.23 -19.33
C ASN A 124 -8.77 -14.42 -17.83
N HIS A 125 -9.28 -13.41 -17.12
CA HIS A 125 -9.47 -13.46 -15.69
C HIS A 125 -10.47 -12.39 -15.24
N VAL A 126 -11.30 -12.73 -14.24
CA VAL A 126 -12.17 -11.79 -13.54
C VAL A 126 -12.01 -12.03 -12.04
N GLU A 127 -11.92 -10.96 -11.28
CA GLU A 127 -11.83 -11.03 -9.83
C GLU A 127 -12.62 -9.91 -9.16
N ILE A 128 -13.11 -10.17 -7.96
CA ILE A 128 -13.80 -9.20 -7.12
C ILE A 128 -12.78 -8.65 -6.13
N PRO A 129 -12.46 -7.33 -6.17
CA PRO A 129 -11.49 -6.74 -5.26
C PRO A 129 -11.88 -6.96 -3.80
N ARG A 130 -10.88 -7.16 -2.96
CA ARG A 130 -11.08 -7.36 -1.54
C ARG A 130 -10.93 -6.07 -0.76
N LYS A 131 -11.65 -5.99 0.36
CA LYS A 131 -11.44 -4.95 1.36
C LYS A 131 -10.12 -5.18 2.08
N ILE A 132 -9.41 -4.11 2.32
CA ILE A 132 -8.17 -4.09 3.10
C ILE A 132 -8.37 -3.22 4.34
N THR A 133 -7.58 -3.47 5.37
CA THR A 133 -7.61 -2.74 6.64
C THR A 133 -6.20 -2.32 7.04
N LYS A 134 -6.08 -1.19 7.73
CA LYS A 134 -4.79 -0.77 8.30
C LYS A 134 -4.36 -1.70 9.43
N VAL A 135 -3.06 -1.95 9.53
CA VAL A 135 -2.50 -2.69 10.68
C VAL A 135 -2.68 -1.83 11.94
N GLY A 136 -3.27 -2.40 12.99
CA GLY A 136 -3.54 -1.71 14.25
C GLY A 136 -4.98 -1.19 14.41
N ASP A 137 -5.80 -1.15 13.35
CA ASP A 137 -7.23 -0.83 13.46
C ASP A 137 -8.08 -2.02 13.96
N VAL A 138 -7.48 -3.19 14.09
CA VAL A 138 -8.17 -4.40 14.54
C VAL A 138 -8.47 -4.29 16.04
N GLY A 139 -9.63 -3.69 16.33
CA GLY A 139 -10.24 -3.73 17.65
C GLY A 139 -9.39 -3.12 18.76
N ARG A 140 -9.23 -1.81 18.80
CA ARG A 140 -8.81 -1.11 20.02
C ARG A 140 -9.83 -1.34 21.14
N LYS A 141 -9.79 -2.53 21.76
CA LYS A 141 -10.26 -2.65 23.13
C LYS A 141 -9.25 -1.86 23.98
N SER A 142 -9.70 -0.66 24.40
CA SER A 142 -9.09 0.13 25.47
C SER A 142 -7.59 -0.12 25.68
N ALA A 143 -6.76 0.54 24.89
CA ALA A 143 -5.34 0.62 25.23
C ALA A 143 -5.24 1.26 26.62
N THR A 144 -4.55 0.62 27.55
CA THR A 144 -4.07 1.26 28.77
C THR A 144 -3.50 2.61 28.38
N PRO A 145 -3.95 3.73 28.98
CA PRO A 145 -3.53 5.04 28.52
C PRO A 145 -1.99 5.07 28.48
N TRP A 146 -1.43 5.16 27.27
CA TRP A 146 0.01 5.27 27.02
C TRP A 146 0.68 6.40 27.83
N ARG A 147 -0.11 7.39 28.30
CA ARG A 147 0.32 8.39 29.30
C ARG A 147 0.87 7.80 30.60
N LYS A 148 0.55 6.54 30.95
CA LYS A 148 1.09 5.89 32.15
C LYS A 148 2.49 5.32 31.91
N LEU A 149 2.88 5.11 30.66
CA LEU A 149 4.22 4.65 30.24
C LEU A 149 5.24 5.79 30.15
N MET A 150 4.80 7.05 30.10
CA MET A 150 5.66 8.23 29.92
C MET A 150 6.19 8.85 31.25
N ALA A 151 6.08 8.16 32.38
CA ALA A 151 6.33 8.77 33.69
C ALA A 151 7.79 8.70 34.16
N LEU A 152 8.70 8.07 33.44
CA LEU A 152 10.12 7.99 33.81
C LEU A 152 10.99 8.71 32.79
N PRO A 153 11.92 9.57 33.21
CA PRO A 153 12.90 10.12 32.29
C PRO A 153 13.75 8.97 31.73
N LYS A 154 13.60 8.70 30.47
CA LYS A 154 14.39 7.68 29.76
C LYS A 154 15.76 8.25 29.45
N ALA A 155 16.78 7.47 29.71
CA ALA A 155 18.15 7.91 29.43
C ALA A 155 18.44 7.79 27.93
N VAL A 156 18.88 8.87 27.31
CA VAL A 156 19.47 8.83 25.98
C VAL A 156 20.89 8.22 26.12
N PRO A 157 21.24 7.18 25.35
CA PRO A 157 22.57 6.59 25.45
C PRO A 157 23.65 7.57 25.03
N ALA A 158 24.78 7.54 25.73
CA ALA A 158 25.92 8.46 25.48
C ALA A 158 26.48 8.39 24.03
N ASN A 159 26.21 7.32 23.32
CA ASN A 159 26.64 7.10 21.94
C ASN A 159 25.53 7.40 20.89
N TYR A 160 24.39 7.98 21.30
CA TYR A 160 23.35 8.47 20.39
C TYR A 160 23.91 9.65 19.57
N PRO A 161 23.86 9.58 18.24
CA PRO A 161 24.59 10.53 17.41
C PRO A 161 23.82 11.81 17.05
N PHE A 162 22.54 11.91 17.43
CA PHE A 162 21.64 13.00 17.04
C PHE A 162 21.12 13.80 18.24
N ASN A 163 20.25 14.78 18.00
CA ASN A 163 19.71 15.66 19.03
C ASN A 163 18.17 15.66 19.12
N ASP A 164 17.50 14.67 18.54
CA ASP A 164 16.03 14.62 18.46
C ASP A 164 15.43 14.39 19.85
N PRO A 165 14.58 15.30 20.34
CA PRO A 165 14.22 15.37 21.77
C PRO A 165 13.36 14.19 22.23
N LEU A 166 12.60 13.53 21.36
CA LEU A 166 11.75 12.40 21.69
C LEU A 166 12.39 11.02 21.43
N PHE A 167 13.67 10.97 21.07
CA PHE A 167 14.37 9.69 20.86
C PHE A 167 14.30 8.76 22.08
N ALA A 168 14.40 9.31 23.28
CA ALA A 168 14.31 8.53 24.52
C ALA A 168 12.98 7.77 24.68
N GLU A 169 11.94 8.15 23.95
CA GLU A 169 10.64 7.48 23.95
C GLU A 169 10.53 6.37 22.88
N GLN A 170 11.50 6.30 21.97
CA GLN A 170 11.51 5.35 20.86
C GLN A 170 12.16 4.01 21.27
N TRP A 171 11.54 3.30 22.24
CA TRP A 171 12.04 2.03 22.73
C TRP A 171 12.31 0.97 21.65
N PRO A 172 11.62 0.95 20.47
CA PRO A 172 11.99 0.00 19.41
C PRO A 172 13.37 0.27 18.82
N LEU A 173 13.87 1.51 18.92
CA LEU A 173 15.18 1.92 18.42
C LEU A 173 16.28 1.75 19.48
N TYR A 174 15.93 2.02 20.75
CA TYR A 174 16.80 1.84 21.91
C TYR A 174 15.98 1.55 23.16
N ASN A 175 16.18 0.38 23.77
CA ASN A 175 15.48 -0.06 24.96
C ASN A 175 16.46 -0.33 26.09
N ASP A 176 16.47 0.53 27.09
CA ASP A 176 17.28 0.38 28.31
C ASP A 176 16.58 -0.44 29.42
N GLY A 177 15.40 -0.96 29.16
CA GLY A 177 14.56 -1.68 30.10
C GLY A 177 13.64 -0.79 30.95
N SER A 178 13.67 0.53 30.79
CA SER A 178 12.88 1.45 31.62
C SER A 178 11.47 1.73 31.08
N VAL A 179 11.13 1.20 29.91
CA VAL A 179 9.85 1.50 29.23
C VAL A 179 8.62 0.93 29.95
N SER A 180 8.78 -0.19 30.66
CA SER A 180 7.80 -0.79 31.55
C SER A 180 8.48 -1.75 32.52
N GLU A 181 7.78 -2.22 33.56
CA GLU A 181 8.27 -3.23 34.51
C GLU A 181 8.60 -4.58 33.84
N GLU A 182 7.99 -4.86 32.67
CA GLU A 182 8.18 -6.08 31.90
C GLU A 182 9.21 -5.91 30.78
N ALA A 183 9.76 -4.71 30.62
CA ALA A 183 10.70 -4.42 29.55
C ALA A 183 12.04 -5.10 29.78
N VAL A 184 12.59 -5.65 28.72
CA VAL A 184 13.93 -6.27 28.74
C VAL A 184 14.91 -5.36 28.02
N ALA A 185 15.94 -4.89 28.74
CA ALA A 185 16.99 -4.06 28.15
C ALA A 185 17.64 -4.76 26.94
N GLY A 186 17.81 -4.01 25.84
CA GLY A 186 18.34 -4.54 24.58
C GLY A 186 17.34 -5.30 23.71
N ALA A 187 16.05 -5.40 24.12
CA ALA A 187 14.97 -5.88 23.26
C ALA A 187 14.53 -4.75 22.32
N ASP A 188 15.38 -4.43 21.34
CA ASP A 188 15.25 -3.38 20.34
C ASP A 188 15.92 -3.77 19.02
N ILE A 189 15.86 -2.92 17.99
CA ILE A 189 16.51 -3.20 16.69
C ILE A 189 17.98 -2.82 16.65
N ASN A 190 18.54 -2.28 17.75
CA ASN A 190 19.94 -1.89 17.86
C ASN A 190 20.41 -0.95 16.74
N VAL A 191 19.67 0.12 16.48
CA VAL A 191 19.86 0.99 15.31
C VAL A 191 21.13 1.85 15.39
N ILE A 192 21.61 2.20 16.61
CA ILE A 192 22.74 3.12 16.81
C ILE A 192 24.02 2.66 16.10
N PRO A 193 24.43 1.38 16.14
CA PRO A 193 25.55 0.89 15.35
C PRO A 193 25.36 1.03 13.83
N ALA A 194 24.12 0.94 13.33
CA ALA A 194 23.82 1.15 11.93
C ALA A 194 24.03 2.63 11.53
N TRP A 195 23.59 3.57 12.37
CA TRP A 195 23.79 5.01 12.13
C TRP A 195 25.26 5.45 12.10
N LYS A 196 26.18 4.68 12.68
CA LYS A 196 27.62 4.90 12.52
C LYS A 196 28.13 4.58 11.09
N LYS A 197 27.34 3.86 10.31
CA LYS A 197 27.65 3.50 8.91
C LYS A 197 26.85 4.34 7.92
N THR A 198 25.56 4.46 8.16
CA THR A 198 24.63 5.25 7.35
C THR A 198 23.37 5.53 8.14
N ALA A 199 22.80 6.69 7.96
CA ALA A 199 21.47 7.05 8.47
C ALA A 199 20.44 7.23 7.33
N GLY A 200 20.70 6.64 6.17
CA GLY A 200 19.89 6.76 4.97
C GLY A 200 20.64 7.46 3.82
N ARG A 201 19.98 7.56 2.69
CA ARG A 201 20.49 8.26 1.49
C ARG A 201 19.32 8.89 0.73
N SER A 202 19.50 10.11 0.24
CA SER A 202 18.43 10.88 -0.44
C SER A 202 18.05 10.37 -1.84
N ASP A 203 18.82 9.46 -2.41
CA ASP A 203 18.51 8.79 -3.66
C ASP A 203 17.66 7.51 -3.48
N VAL A 204 17.40 7.10 -2.24
CA VAL A 204 16.50 5.99 -1.89
C VAL A 204 15.10 6.53 -1.64
N ILE A 205 14.14 6.13 -2.48
CA ILE A 205 12.73 6.50 -2.34
C ILE A 205 11.98 5.34 -1.70
N VAL A 206 11.23 5.64 -0.63
CA VAL A 206 10.35 4.71 0.06
C VAL A 206 8.91 5.14 -0.17
N ALA A 207 8.14 4.34 -0.90
CA ALA A 207 6.71 4.56 -1.06
C ALA A 207 5.96 4.03 0.17
N VAL A 208 5.13 4.87 0.78
CA VAL A 208 4.28 4.54 1.92
C VAL A 208 2.85 4.43 1.45
N LEU A 209 2.33 3.20 1.34
CA LEU A 209 0.96 2.91 0.96
C LEU A 209 0.09 2.87 2.22
N ASP A 210 -0.62 3.97 2.49
CA ASP A 210 -1.34 4.18 3.74
C ASP A 210 -2.51 5.17 3.56
N GLU A 211 -3.01 5.78 4.63
CA GLU A 211 -4.04 6.84 4.59
C GLU A 211 -3.54 8.22 4.14
N GLY A 212 -2.32 8.27 3.61
CA GLY A 212 -1.59 9.48 3.29
C GLY A 212 -0.61 9.89 4.40
N VAL A 213 0.31 10.79 4.05
CA VAL A 213 1.34 11.32 4.95
C VAL A 213 1.18 12.84 5.02
N GLU A 214 1.25 13.42 6.21
CA GLU A 214 1.32 14.87 6.40
C GLU A 214 2.67 15.38 5.88
N TYR A 215 2.74 15.64 4.58
CA TYR A 215 3.98 15.98 3.87
C TYR A 215 4.54 17.35 4.27
N THR A 216 3.76 18.17 4.99
CA THR A 216 4.20 19.45 5.57
C THR A 216 4.67 19.34 7.02
N HIS A 217 4.61 18.15 7.61
CA HIS A 217 5.02 17.94 8.99
C HIS A 217 6.48 18.40 9.20
N PRO A 218 6.79 19.22 10.23
CA PRO A 218 8.12 19.82 10.38
C PRO A 218 9.25 18.81 10.51
N ASP A 219 8.94 17.61 11.01
CA ASP A 219 9.91 16.52 11.18
C ASP A 219 9.97 15.55 9.97
N LEU A 220 9.24 15.83 8.88
CA LEU A 220 9.19 15.00 7.66
C LEU A 220 9.47 15.78 6.37
N ALA A 221 9.10 17.05 6.31
CA ALA A 221 9.04 17.83 5.07
C ALA A 221 10.35 17.80 4.27
N ALA A 222 11.52 17.83 4.93
CA ALA A 222 12.83 17.79 4.25
C ALA A 222 13.14 16.42 3.64
N ASN A 223 12.49 15.35 4.12
CA ASN A 223 12.64 13.99 3.63
C ASN A 223 11.47 13.52 2.76
N MET A 224 10.60 14.44 2.33
CA MET A 224 9.59 14.10 1.33
C MET A 224 10.20 14.00 -0.07
N TRP A 225 9.70 13.07 -0.86
CA TRP A 225 10.01 12.99 -2.29
C TRP A 225 9.47 14.24 -3.03
N SER A 226 10.21 14.75 -4.00
CA SER A 226 9.89 16.02 -4.69
C SER A 226 8.54 16.01 -5.41
N GLY A 227 8.05 14.83 -5.83
CA GLY A 227 6.72 14.64 -6.39
C GLY A 227 5.62 14.47 -5.34
N ILE A 228 5.96 14.47 -4.05
CA ILE A 228 5.09 14.22 -2.89
C ILE A 228 4.42 12.85 -2.95
N GLY A 229 3.60 12.57 -3.95
CA GLY A 229 2.88 11.31 -4.15
C GLY A 229 1.51 11.50 -4.80
N LYS A 230 0.59 10.56 -4.55
CA LYS A 230 -0.73 10.54 -5.18
C LYS A 230 -1.79 9.93 -4.27
N ASN A 231 -3.03 10.42 -4.41
CA ASN A 231 -4.23 9.81 -3.86
C ASN A 231 -4.81 8.82 -4.88
N PHE A 232 -4.96 7.54 -4.50
CA PHE A 232 -5.48 6.45 -5.33
C PHE A 232 -6.94 6.09 -4.99
N CYS A 233 -7.55 6.79 -4.03
CA CYS A 233 -8.92 6.50 -3.61
C CYS A 233 -9.89 7.01 -4.67
N SER A 234 -10.64 6.10 -5.29
CA SER A 234 -11.62 6.45 -6.33
C SER A 234 -12.82 7.21 -5.76
N GLY A 235 -13.29 8.19 -6.51
CA GLY A 235 -14.47 8.97 -6.14
C GLY A 235 -14.19 10.18 -5.25
N TYR A 236 -12.93 10.42 -4.92
CA TYR A 236 -12.47 11.58 -4.16
C TYR A 236 -11.62 12.53 -5.04
N ASN A 237 -11.38 13.74 -4.55
CA ASN A 237 -10.47 14.67 -5.22
C ASN A 237 -9.03 14.11 -5.23
N GLU A 238 -8.18 14.70 -6.05
CA GLU A 238 -6.78 14.28 -6.20
C GLU A 238 -5.91 14.72 -5.00
N ASP A 239 -6.45 15.53 -4.07
CA ASP A 239 -5.71 16.03 -2.93
C ASP A 239 -5.34 14.89 -1.99
N ILE A 240 -4.10 14.89 -1.53
CA ILE A 240 -3.63 13.96 -0.51
C ILE A 240 -4.10 14.47 0.85
N THR A 241 -4.79 13.60 1.57
CA THR A 241 -5.12 13.79 2.98
C THR A 241 -4.28 12.85 3.83
N TRP A 242 -4.25 13.03 5.15
CA TRP A 242 -3.47 12.19 6.06
C TRP A 242 -4.27 11.63 7.24
N GLY A 243 -5.57 11.64 7.10
CA GLY A 243 -6.52 10.95 7.98
C GLY A 243 -6.28 11.17 9.48
N GLN A 244 -6.06 10.08 10.21
CA GLN A 244 -5.80 10.09 11.66
C GLN A 244 -4.30 10.07 12.02
N GLY A 245 -3.42 10.18 11.03
CA GLY A 245 -1.97 10.24 11.22
C GLY A 245 -1.25 8.90 11.22
N HIS A 246 -1.92 7.78 10.89
CA HIS A 246 -1.29 6.47 10.83
C HIS A 246 -0.17 6.44 9.79
N GLY A 247 -0.41 6.87 8.55
CA GLY A 247 0.61 6.95 7.50
C GLY A 247 1.71 7.96 7.83
N THR A 248 1.39 9.07 8.50
CA THR A 248 2.38 10.04 8.99
C THR A 248 3.29 9.40 10.04
N HIS A 249 2.74 8.61 10.96
CA HIS A 249 3.53 7.88 11.97
C HIS A 249 4.43 6.82 11.31
N VAL A 250 3.91 6.07 10.34
CA VAL A 250 4.71 5.09 9.56
C VAL A 250 5.87 5.80 8.86
N ALA A 251 5.59 6.91 8.16
CA ALA A 251 6.61 7.71 7.50
C ALA A 251 7.66 8.28 8.49
N GLY A 252 7.22 8.74 9.67
CA GLY A 252 8.09 9.22 10.74
C GLY A 252 9.05 8.15 11.25
N THR A 253 8.55 6.93 11.46
CA THR A 253 9.39 5.78 11.84
C THR A 253 10.47 5.50 10.81
N ILE A 254 10.19 5.68 9.52
CA ILE A 254 11.14 5.45 8.43
C ILE A 254 12.13 6.62 8.32
N ALA A 255 11.63 7.86 8.27
CA ALA A 255 12.37 9.00 7.74
C ALA A 255 12.11 10.34 8.45
N ALA A 256 11.64 10.36 9.71
CA ALA A 256 11.70 11.59 10.48
C ALA A 256 13.13 12.14 10.40
N VAL A 257 13.27 13.46 10.26
CA VAL A 257 14.56 14.08 10.00
C VAL A 257 15.44 14.01 11.25
N ASN A 258 16.48 13.20 11.22
CA ASN A 258 17.40 13.08 12.34
C ASN A 258 18.20 14.38 12.55
N ASN A 259 18.57 14.65 13.79
CA ASN A 259 19.47 15.75 14.17
C ASN A 259 18.94 17.14 13.79
N ASN A 260 17.64 17.35 13.86
CA ASN A 260 16.98 18.62 13.54
C ASN A 260 16.41 19.35 14.78
N ASP A 261 16.65 18.81 15.99
CA ASP A 261 16.13 19.31 17.26
C ASP A 261 14.57 19.32 17.35
N VAL A 262 13.93 18.43 16.57
CA VAL A 262 12.45 18.31 16.47
C VAL A 262 12.06 16.83 16.58
N GLY A 263 11.01 16.55 17.35
CA GLY A 263 10.30 15.27 17.32
C GLY A 263 11.16 14.03 17.60
N ILE A 264 11.18 13.10 16.65
CA ILE A 264 11.71 11.74 16.75
C ILE A 264 12.83 11.49 15.76
N SER A 265 13.59 10.40 15.95
CA SER A 265 14.53 9.92 14.93
C SER A 265 13.87 8.94 13.98
N GLY A 266 14.03 9.13 12.68
CA GLY A 266 13.72 8.13 11.65
C GLY A 266 14.85 7.11 11.51
N MET A 267 14.51 5.84 11.23
CA MET A 267 15.55 4.81 10.99
C MET A 267 16.54 5.20 9.89
N ALA A 268 16.05 5.89 8.87
CA ALA A 268 16.81 6.38 7.73
C ALA A 268 16.60 7.88 7.48
N GLY A 269 16.45 8.67 8.55
CA GLY A 269 16.13 10.10 8.55
C GLY A 269 17.28 11.04 8.13
N GLY A 270 18.47 10.50 7.85
CA GLY A 270 19.65 11.27 7.48
C GLY A 270 20.44 11.80 8.69
N THR A 271 21.13 12.93 8.48
CA THR A 271 22.00 13.55 9.50
C THR A 271 21.64 15.01 9.80
N GLY A 272 20.47 15.46 9.41
CA GLY A 272 19.96 16.83 9.61
C GLY A 272 20.12 17.75 8.38
N SER A 273 20.71 17.27 7.31
CA SER A 273 20.96 18.05 6.08
C SER A 273 20.01 17.72 4.92
N GLY A 274 18.90 17.00 5.18
CA GLY A 274 17.96 16.53 4.14
C GLY A 274 18.51 15.36 3.32
N ASP A 275 19.48 14.66 3.85
CA ASP A 275 20.19 13.51 3.26
C ASP A 275 19.57 12.14 3.59
N GLY A 276 18.46 12.12 4.34
CA GLY A 276 17.67 10.92 4.60
C GLY A 276 16.94 10.39 3.36
N VAL A 277 16.40 9.18 3.48
CA VAL A 277 15.57 8.59 2.43
C VAL A 277 14.36 9.48 2.13
N LYS A 278 13.81 9.37 0.91
CA LYS A 278 12.69 10.20 0.48
C LYS A 278 11.38 9.45 0.54
N ILE A 279 10.41 10.00 1.23
CA ILE A 279 9.06 9.44 1.39
C ILE A 279 8.18 9.85 0.22
N MET A 280 7.67 8.87 -0.51
CA MET A 280 6.61 9.02 -1.49
C MET A 280 5.29 8.59 -0.85
N THR A 281 4.32 9.50 -0.70
CA THR A 281 3.02 9.14 -0.13
C THR A 281 2.11 8.56 -1.20
N CYS A 282 1.59 7.36 -0.96
CA CYS A 282 0.62 6.68 -1.81
C CYS A 282 -0.65 6.45 -0.98
N GLN A 283 -1.61 7.38 -1.07
CA GLN A 283 -2.83 7.28 -0.28
C GLN A 283 -3.77 6.24 -0.88
N ILE A 284 -3.99 5.15 -0.15
CA ILE A 284 -4.91 4.05 -0.53
C ILE A 284 -6.12 3.93 0.41
N PHE A 285 -6.14 4.68 1.51
CA PHE A 285 -7.27 4.79 2.43
C PHE A 285 -7.77 6.22 2.46
N HIS A 286 -9.08 6.40 2.31
CA HIS A 286 -9.70 7.72 2.43
C HIS A 286 -10.61 7.76 3.67
N PRO A 287 -10.55 8.82 4.49
CA PRO A 287 -11.47 8.99 5.61
C PRO A 287 -12.88 9.27 5.09
N THR A 288 -13.82 8.36 5.36
CA THR A 288 -15.23 8.53 5.01
C THR A 288 -16.07 8.28 6.26
N ASP A 289 -16.75 9.30 6.77
CA ASP A 289 -17.66 9.22 7.92
C ASP A 289 -17.09 8.45 9.13
N GLY A 290 -15.81 8.68 9.44
CA GLY A 290 -15.09 8.00 10.53
C GLY A 290 -14.67 6.55 10.22
N ARG A 291 -14.83 6.12 8.98
CA ARG A 291 -14.32 4.86 8.45
C ARG A 291 -13.33 5.14 7.33
N TYR A 292 -12.43 4.20 7.10
CA TYR A 292 -11.54 4.24 5.95
C TYR A 292 -12.09 3.27 4.91
N ASP A 293 -12.46 3.79 3.75
CA ASP A 293 -12.81 2.94 2.61
C ASP A 293 -11.56 2.68 1.79
N ALA A 294 -11.24 1.42 1.61
CA ALA A 294 -10.10 1.01 0.83
C ALA A 294 -10.40 -0.29 0.10
N SER A 295 -10.02 -0.32 -1.15
CA SER A 295 -10.07 -1.54 -1.94
C SER A 295 -8.68 -1.88 -2.48
N SER A 296 -8.46 -3.14 -2.76
CA SER A 296 -7.23 -3.59 -3.38
C SER A 296 -6.99 -3.01 -4.79
N ASN A 297 -7.98 -2.32 -5.39
CA ASN A 297 -7.77 -1.55 -6.64
C ASN A 297 -6.77 -0.42 -6.44
N ALA A 298 -6.98 0.43 -5.41
CA ALA A 298 -6.07 1.52 -5.09
C ALA A 298 -4.65 0.99 -4.82
N THR A 299 -4.56 -0.15 -4.12
CA THR A 299 -3.30 -0.79 -3.78
C THR A 299 -2.52 -1.24 -5.02
N ALA A 300 -3.17 -1.90 -5.98
CA ALA A 300 -2.50 -2.39 -7.19
C ALA A 300 -1.90 -1.24 -8.01
N ASP A 301 -2.69 -0.19 -8.27
CA ASP A 301 -2.20 0.99 -9.01
C ASP A 301 -1.12 1.75 -8.26
N ALA A 302 -1.24 1.88 -6.92
CA ALA A 302 -0.24 2.52 -6.07
C ALA A 302 1.12 1.80 -6.09
N ILE A 303 1.13 0.46 -6.05
CA ILE A 303 2.37 -0.34 -6.14
C ILE A 303 3.06 -0.10 -7.49
N LYS A 304 2.29 -0.12 -8.58
CA LYS A 304 2.84 0.17 -9.91
C LYS A 304 3.39 1.60 -10.00
N TYR A 305 2.60 2.58 -9.54
CA TYR A 305 3.00 3.99 -9.51
C TYR A 305 4.32 4.18 -8.75
N ALA A 306 4.46 3.53 -7.61
CA ALA A 306 5.70 3.59 -6.82
C ALA A 306 6.91 3.11 -7.62
N ALA A 307 6.79 1.97 -8.33
CA ALA A 307 7.85 1.47 -9.20
C ALA A 307 8.15 2.41 -10.37
N ASP A 308 7.13 2.96 -11.02
CA ASP A 308 7.26 3.87 -12.16
C ASP A 308 7.98 5.17 -11.79
N ASN A 309 7.84 5.60 -10.54
CA ASN A 309 8.46 6.82 -10.02
C ASN A 309 9.73 6.55 -9.20
N GLY A 310 10.34 5.38 -9.38
CA GLY A 310 11.68 5.07 -8.88
C GLY A 310 11.74 4.68 -7.41
N ALA A 311 10.62 4.37 -6.75
CA ALA A 311 10.66 3.81 -5.40
C ALA A 311 11.43 2.49 -5.36
N VAL A 312 12.29 2.34 -4.36
CA VAL A 312 13.12 1.16 -4.12
C VAL A 312 12.47 0.24 -3.10
N ILE A 313 11.70 0.84 -2.19
CA ILE A 313 10.99 0.15 -1.12
C ILE A 313 9.52 0.55 -1.21
N CYS A 314 8.63 -0.43 -1.03
CA CYS A 314 7.20 -0.24 -0.92
C CYS A 314 6.75 -0.70 0.47
N GLN A 315 6.45 0.28 1.36
CA GLN A 315 6.00 0.03 2.71
C GLN A 315 4.49 -0.15 2.74
N ASN A 316 4.03 -1.28 3.30
CA ASN A 316 2.62 -1.68 3.34
C ASN A 316 2.21 -2.00 4.78
N SER A 317 1.56 -1.05 5.47
CA SER A 317 1.06 -1.20 6.84
C SER A 317 -0.45 -1.51 6.85
N TRP A 318 -0.85 -2.44 6.00
CA TRP A 318 -2.23 -2.89 5.81
C TRP A 318 -2.28 -4.40 5.53
N GLY A 319 -3.46 -4.97 5.56
CA GLY A 319 -3.69 -6.38 5.27
C GLY A 319 -5.15 -6.69 4.97
N TYR A 320 -5.42 -7.95 4.68
CA TYR A 320 -6.76 -8.49 4.53
C TYR A 320 -7.32 -8.92 5.89
N ALA A 321 -8.64 -9.10 5.98
CA ALA A 321 -9.25 -9.67 7.18
C ALA A 321 -8.62 -11.03 7.52
N ALA A 322 -8.35 -11.24 8.81
CA ALA A 322 -7.65 -12.43 9.30
C ALA A 322 -8.36 -13.74 8.92
N GLY A 323 -7.58 -14.77 8.58
CA GLY A 323 -8.08 -16.12 8.25
C GLY A 323 -8.77 -16.24 6.91
N SER A 324 -8.63 -15.22 6.05
CA SER A 324 -9.46 -15.10 4.86
C SER A 324 -9.04 -16.00 3.69
N MET A 325 -7.76 -16.39 3.55
CA MET A 325 -7.33 -17.18 2.40
C MET A 325 -5.93 -17.79 2.54
N SER A 326 -5.68 -18.85 1.76
CA SER A 326 -4.34 -19.38 1.51
C SER A 326 -3.58 -18.51 0.49
N LEU A 327 -2.28 -18.76 0.33
CA LEU A 327 -1.47 -18.10 -0.69
C LEU A 327 -2.01 -18.34 -2.12
N ASP A 328 -2.37 -19.58 -2.44
CA ASP A 328 -2.93 -19.91 -3.76
C ASP A 328 -4.27 -19.23 -4.02
N GLN A 329 -5.12 -19.15 -3.00
CA GLN A 329 -6.36 -18.40 -3.09
C GLN A 329 -6.10 -16.90 -3.32
N TRP A 330 -5.12 -16.32 -2.62
CA TRP A 330 -4.76 -14.92 -2.80
C TRP A 330 -4.22 -14.66 -4.23
N ILE A 331 -3.32 -15.50 -4.73
CA ILE A 331 -2.78 -15.38 -6.10
C ILE A 331 -3.90 -15.39 -7.16
N ASN A 332 -4.97 -16.16 -6.92
CA ASN A 332 -6.07 -16.28 -7.87
C ASN A 332 -7.18 -15.23 -7.67
N GLN A 333 -7.38 -14.76 -6.44
CA GLN A 333 -8.52 -13.87 -6.10
C GLN A 333 -8.12 -12.40 -6.00
N ASP A 334 -6.82 -12.08 -5.97
CA ASP A 334 -6.29 -10.72 -5.97
C ASP A 334 -5.04 -10.64 -6.88
N ARG A 335 -5.17 -11.23 -8.05
CA ARG A 335 -4.10 -11.41 -9.04
C ARG A 335 -3.55 -10.08 -9.54
N ALA A 336 -4.37 -9.04 -9.66
CA ALA A 336 -3.90 -7.72 -10.06
C ALA A 336 -2.89 -7.14 -9.06
N VAL A 337 -3.12 -7.31 -7.75
CA VAL A 337 -2.15 -6.89 -6.72
C VAL A 337 -0.86 -7.72 -6.83
N LYS A 338 -0.99 -9.03 -7.02
CA LYS A 338 0.17 -9.92 -7.21
C LYS A 338 1.00 -9.50 -8.42
N GLU A 339 0.38 -9.21 -9.55
CA GLU A 339 1.10 -8.78 -10.77
C GLU A 339 1.72 -7.38 -10.60
N ALA A 340 1.10 -6.47 -9.84
CA ALA A 340 1.69 -5.19 -9.47
C ALA A 340 2.94 -5.36 -8.59
N ILE A 341 2.93 -6.33 -7.67
CA ILE A 341 4.11 -6.67 -6.86
C ILE A 341 5.23 -7.23 -7.75
N ASP A 342 4.92 -8.14 -8.67
CA ASP A 342 5.91 -8.66 -9.62
C ASP A 342 6.53 -7.54 -10.46
N TYR A 343 5.70 -6.59 -10.90
CA TYR A 343 6.16 -5.40 -11.61
C TYR A 343 7.10 -4.55 -10.74
N PHE A 344 6.75 -4.31 -9.48
CA PHE A 344 7.60 -3.59 -8.55
C PHE A 344 8.93 -4.32 -8.35
N ILE A 345 8.93 -5.64 -8.12
CA ILE A 345 10.15 -6.45 -7.98
C ILE A 345 11.07 -6.30 -9.20
N GLN A 346 10.48 -6.24 -10.39
CA GLN A 346 11.23 -6.14 -11.64
C GLN A 346 11.79 -4.75 -11.91
N TYR A 347 11.06 -3.69 -11.54
CA TYR A 347 11.35 -2.32 -11.98
C TYR A 347 11.64 -1.33 -10.84
N ALA A 348 11.60 -1.75 -9.56
CA ALA A 348 11.92 -0.88 -8.43
C ALA A 348 13.29 -0.22 -8.58
N GLY A 349 13.34 1.09 -8.32
CA GLY A 349 14.56 1.90 -8.42
C GLY A 349 15.04 2.16 -9.85
N MET A 350 14.31 1.74 -10.87
CA MET A 350 14.65 2.07 -12.26
C MET A 350 14.08 3.44 -12.64
N SER A 351 14.84 4.21 -13.37
CA SER A 351 14.34 5.43 -14.02
C SER A 351 13.19 5.09 -15.00
N PRO A 352 12.27 6.04 -15.31
CA PRO A 352 11.16 5.80 -16.23
C PRO A 352 11.57 5.26 -17.59
N ASP A 353 12.73 5.71 -18.10
CA ASP A 353 13.31 5.25 -19.37
C ASP A 353 14.00 3.86 -19.27
N GLY A 354 14.08 3.28 -18.07
CA GLY A 354 14.71 1.98 -17.83
C GLY A 354 16.23 1.94 -17.99
N GLN A 355 16.89 3.09 -18.15
CA GLN A 355 18.33 3.18 -18.41
C GLN A 355 19.16 3.24 -17.13
N THR A 356 18.62 3.80 -16.08
CA THR A 356 19.34 4.02 -14.82
C THR A 356 18.63 3.30 -13.69
N GLN A 357 19.36 2.53 -12.89
CA GLN A 357 18.88 1.96 -11.64
C GLN A 357 19.41 2.81 -10.49
N THR A 358 18.51 3.42 -9.71
CA THR A 358 18.80 4.10 -8.45
C THR A 358 18.45 3.16 -7.29
N GLY A 359 19.33 3.08 -6.31
CA GLY A 359 19.14 2.21 -5.17
C GLY A 359 20.00 0.94 -5.21
N PRO A 360 20.01 0.18 -4.09
CA PRO A 360 20.89 -0.96 -3.89
C PRO A 360 20.62 -2.12 -4.83
#